data_97a86df66bdba303f26f33a97358f77e
#
_entry.id   97a86df66bdba303f26f33a97358f77e
#
_cell.length_a   1.000
_cell.length_b   1.000
_cell.length_c   1.000
_cell.angle_alpha   90.00
_cell.angle_beta   90.00
_cell.angle_gamma   90.00
#
_symmetry.space_group_name_H-M   'P 1'
#
loop_
_entity.id
_entity.type
_entity.pdbx_description
1 polymer ?
#
loop_
_entity_poly.entity_id
_entity_poly.type
_entity_poly.pdbx_seq_one_letter_code
_entity_poly.pdbx_strand_id
1 'polypeptide(L)'
;MSGRWWLVPLLLLVVAGAWHELGPGPDAEDSESSVSAPDAGPAMREHPVAPGCRLPVSLHLDRVDAEFGLEEREVRAALRDAREMWESVTETTLFRDRADEGVAVRLVFDERQASALARQRDRDGLDAAYEEIERRRERLEDARADLEADIRRHAERREELEERREEHRREVEAWNAGDRYRSDRRRARLEEEGEAIRERGQELNRQARQLEERRGELDRRAAELDAAIARYNERADGLNERSRQAGGFNVGLYEQTPGSRSITVYQAVDREQLTLVLAHELGHALGIGHVSDPEAVMYATLGPENAGRSRLTQADRRALEQACDVTTRTASGRQGNTDQ
;
A
#
# COMPACT_ATOMS: atom_id res chain seq x y z
N MET A 1 1.12 -16.96 71.21
CA MET A 1 0.05 -16.16 70.58
C MET A 1 0.22 -16.33 69.09
N SER A 2 -0.74 -16.94 68.49
CA SER A 2 -0.71 -17.48 67.10
C SER A 2 -0.91 -16.38 66.07
N GLY A 3 0.14 -16.07 65.32
CA GLY A 3 0.09 -15.16 64.14
C GLY A 3 -0.15 -15.98 62.88
N ARG A 4 -1.38 -15.95 62.37
CA ARG A 4 -1.78 -16.56 61.12
C ARG A 4 -1.11 -15.81 59.97
N TRP A 5 -0.15 -16.45 59.32
CA TRP A 5 0.44 -15.99 58.04
C TRP A 5 -0.56 -16.30 56.92
N TRP A 6 -1.10 -15.30 56.33
CA TRP A 6 -1.90 -15.40 55.10
C TRP A 6 -1.00 -15.75 53.93
N LEU A 7 -1.07 -16.97 53.49
CA LEU A 7 -0.57 -17.39 52.19
C LEU A 7 -1.39 -16.67 51.11
N VAL A 8 -0.76 -15.67 50.47
CA VAL A 8 -1.25 -15.11 49.21
C VAL A 8 -0.97 -16.19 48.16
N PRO A 9 -1.99 -16.78 47.53
CA PRO A 9 -1.76 -17.83 46.56
C PRO A 9 -1.09 -17.21 45.32
N LEU A 10 -0.08 -17.91 44.88
CA LEU A 10 0.68 -17.76 43.66
C LEU A 10 -0.25 -17.75 42.45
N LEU A 11 -0.63 -16.57 41.95
CA LEU A 11 -1.38 -16.39 40.71
C LEU A 11 -0.40 -16.03 39.58
N LEU A 12 0.62 -16.89 39.39
CA LEU A 12 1.67 -16.69 38.37
C LEU A 12 1.77 -17.86 37.39
N LEU A 13 0.78 -18.75 37.35
CA LEU A 13 0.84 -19.93 36.46
C LEU A 13 -0.14 -19.90 35.29
N VAL A 14 -0.76 -18.75 34.98
CA VAL A 14 -1.68 -18.62 33.85
C VAL A 14 -1.14 -17.73 32.74
N VAL A 15 0.04 -17.13 32.93
CA VAL A 15 0.57 -16.17 31.94
C VAL A 15 1.29 -16.84 30.76
N ALA A 16 1.74 -18.09 30.89
CA ALA A 16 2.42 -18.79 29.78
C ALA A 16 1.47 -19.52 28.81
N GLY A 17 0.19 -19.68 29.15
CA GLY A 17 -0.75 -20.47 28.36
C GLY A 17 -1.64 -19.69 27.40
N ALA A 18 -1.83 -18.38 27.62
CA ALA A 18 -2.73 -17.57 26.80
C ALA A 18 -2.02 -16.89 25.60
N TRP A 19 -0.69 -16.90 25.59
CA TRP A 19 0.10 -16.32 24.49
C TRP A 19 0.40 -17.32 23.36
N HIS A 20 0.14 -18.61 23.62
CA HIS A 20 0.43 -19.66 22.63
C HIS A 20 -0.77 -19.97 21.72
N GLU A 21 -1.94 -19.38 21.97
CA GLU A 21 -3.10 -19.53 21.09
C GLU A 21 -3.33 -18.33 20.14
N LEU A 22 -2.57 -17.26 20.32
CA LEU A 22 -2.33 -16.30 19.24
C LEU A 22 -1.04 -16.77 18.53
N GLY A 23 -1.15 -17.94 17.91
CA GLY A 23 -0.23 -18.35 16.85
C GLY A 23 -0.05 -17.19 15.88
N PRO A 24 1.01 -17.21 15.04
CA PRO A 24 1.10 -16.29 13.93
C PRO A 24 -0.29 -16.28 13.32
N GLY A 25 -0.89 -15.09 13.25
CA GLY A 25 -2.22 -14.91 12.68
C GLY A 25 -2.25 -15.65 11.35
N PRO A 26 -3.35 -16.25 10.93
CA PRO A 26 -3.38 -17.24 9.90
C PRO A 26 -2.29 -16.87 8.93
N ASP A 27 -1.31 -17.75 8.83
CA ASP A 27 -0.19 -17.57 7.94
C ASP A 27 -0.79 -16.90 6.72
N ALA A 28 -0.15 -15.84 6.23
CA ALA A 28 -0.36 -15.41 4.88
C ALA A 28 0.10 -16.58 3.96
N GLU A 29 -0.35 -17.80 4.32
CA GLU A 29 -0.56 -18.87 3.41
C GLU A 29 -1.65 -18.37 2.49
N ASP A 30 -1.19 -17.76 1.37
CA ASP A 30 -1.91 -17.81 0.11
C ASP A 30 -3.47 -17.75 0.26
N SER A 31 -4.00 -16.88 1.13
CA SER A 31 -5.00 -15.99 0.62
C SER A 31 -4.24 -15.07 -0.35
N GLU A 32 -3.74 -15.69 -1.43
CA GLU A 32 -4.18 -15.24 -2.72
C GLU A 32 -5.72 -15.17 -2.59
N SER A 33 -6.21 -14.16 -1.85
CA SER A 33 -7.35 -13.42 -2.35
C SER A 33 -6.88 -13.18 -3.75
N SER A 34 -7.29 -14.09 -4.62
CA SER A 34 -7.38 -13.79 -6.01
C SER A 34 -8.14 -12.47 -5.99
N VAL A 35 -7.41 -11.38 -5.97
CA VAL A 35 -7.85 -10.15 -6.59
C VAL A 35 -8.15 -10.69 -7.97
N SER A 36 -9.41 -11.08 -8.14
CA SER A 36 -9.93 -11.49 -9.43
C SER A 36 -9.50 -10.37 -10.31
N ALA A 37 -8.62 -10.69 -11.26
CA ALA A 37 -8.06 -9.71 -12.19
C ALA A 37 -9.23 -8.80 -12.53
N PRO A 38 -9.10 -7.47 -12.36
CA PRO A 38 -10.22 -6.58 -12.54
C PRO A 38 -10.83 -6.93 -13.86
N ASP A 39 -12.09 -7.37 -13.81
CA ASP A 39 -12.90 -7.69 -14.98
C ASP A 39 -12.65 -6.58 -16.00
N ALA A 40 -12.39 -6.96 -17.24
CA ALA A 40 -11.94 -6.14 -18.36
C ALA A 40 -12.21 -4.64 -18.14
N GLY A 41 -11.16 -3.84 -18.04
CA GLY A 41 -11.26 -2.40 -17.81
C GLY A 41 -12.24 -1.71 -18.79
N PRO A 42 -12.51 -0.42 -18.63
CA PRO A 42 -13.49 0.27 -19.45
C PRO A 42 -13.24 0.05 -20.95
N ALA A 43 -14.20 -0.56 -21.63
CA ALA A 43 -14.11 -0.86 -23.04
C ALA A 43 -14.10 0.43 -23.86
N MET A 44 -13.22 0.52 -24.84
CA MET A 44 -13.27 1.56 -25.87
C MET A 44 -14.18 1.09 -27.00
N ARG A 45 -15.05 1.98 -27.52
CA ARG A 45 -15.99 1.60 -28.57
C ARG A 45 -15.26 1.27 -29.87
N GLU A 46 -15.76 0.26 -30.61
CA GLU A 46 -15.36 0.06 -31.99
C GLU A 46 -15.76 1.29 -32.83
N HIS A 47 -14.75 1.90 -33.45
CA HIS A 47 -14.96 2.98 -34.39
C HIS A 47 -14.84 2.47 -35.83
N PRO A 48 -15.69 2.91 -36.76
CA PRO A 48 -15.46 2.65 -38.16
C PRO A 48 -14.10 3.27 -38.55
N VAL A 49 -13.15 2.43 -38.93
CA VAL A 49 -11.83 2.86 -39.38
C VAL A 49 -12.01 3.78 -40.57
N ALA A 50 -11.51 5.00 -40.47
CA ALA A 50 -11.56 5.97 -41.57
C ALA A 50 -10.72 5.45 -42.74
N PRO A 51 -11.17 5.57 -44.00
CA PRO A 51 -10.41 5.11 -45.14
C PRO A 51 -9.18 5.99 -45.33
N GLY A 52 -8.01 5.43 -45.11
CA GLY A 52 -6.70 5.94 -45.47
C GLY A 52 -6.09 7.02 -44.57
N CYS A 53 -4.89 6.74 -44.13
CA CYS A 53 -4.06 7.67 -43.36
C CYS A 53 -3.67 8.89 -44.24
N ARG A 54 -4.02 10.07 -43.78
CA ARG A 54 -3.59 11.34 -44.42
C ARG A 54 -2.61 12.07 -43.51
N LEU A 55 -1.35 11.97 -43.80
CA LEU A 55 -0.26 12.55 -43.02
C LEU A 55 0.16 13.95 -43.50
N PRO A 56 0.63 14.80 -42.61
CA PRO A 56 0.51 14.72 -41.17
C PRO A 56 -0.92 15.06 -40.67
N VAL A 57 -1.37 14.40 -39.62
CA VAL A 57 -2.64 14.71 -38.94
C VAL A 57 -2.46 16.03 -38.18
N SER A 58 -3.30 17.01 -38.47
CA SER A 58 -3.32 18.28 -37.73
C SER A 58 -4.11 18.13 -36.42
N LEU A 59 -3.56 18.67 -35.33
CA LEU A 59 -4.15 18.59 -33.98
C LEU A 59 -4.23 19.98 -33.34
N HIS A 60 -5.24 20.22 -32.54
CA HIS A 60 -5.28 21.37 -31.62
C HIS A 60 -5.97 21.01 -30.33
N LEU A 61 -5.54 21.60 -29.22
CA LEU A 61 -6.22 21.53 -27.96
C LEU A 61 -7.35 22.56 -27.97
N ASP A 62 -8.60 22.09 -27.97
CA ASP A 62 -9.79 22.91 -28.09
C ASP A 62 -10.35 23.29 -26.71
N ARG A 63 -10.49 22.31 -25.80
CA ARG A 63 -11.12 22.52 -24.51
C ARG A 63 -10.57 21.62 -23.42
N VAL A 64 -10.36 22.19 -22.23
CA VAL A 64 -10.10 21.46 -20.98
C VAL A 64 -11.05 22.00 -19.94
N ASP A 65 -11.99 21.17 -19.47
CA ASP A 65 -12.88 21.54 -18.40
C ASP A 65 -12.10 21.68 -17.09
N ALA A 66 -12.30 22.79 -16.37
CA ALA A 66 -11.54 23.09 -15.16
C ALA A 66 -11.73 22.02 -14.05
N GLU A 67 -12.92 21.42 -14.02
CA GLU A 67 -13.29 20.35 -13.06
C GLU A 67 -12.65 19.00 -13.41
N PHE A 68 -12.02 18.84 -14.60
CA PHE A 68 -11.37 17.62 -15.00
C PHE A 68 -10.21 17.24 -14.05
N GLY A 69 -9.59 18.22 -13.42
CA GLY A 69 -8.58 18.00 -12.39
C GLY A 69 -7.13 17.98 -12.90
N LEU A 70 -6.93 18.24 -14.22
CA LEU A 70 -5.61 18.39 -14.83
C LEU A 70 -5.42 19.81 -15.37
N GLU A 71 -4.24 20.37 -15.19
CA GLU A 71 -3.92 21.69 -15.73
C GLU A 71 -3.65 21.62 -17.24
N GLU A 72 -3.97 22.66 -17.98
CA GLU A 72 -3.76 22.72 -19.44
C GLU A 72 -2.31 22.40 -19.84
N ARG A 73 -1.32 22.81 -19.04
CA ARG A 73 0.10 22.49 -19.28
C ARG A 73 0.38 20.99 -19.22
N GLU A 74 -0.31 20.26 -18.30
CA GLU A 74 -0.20 18.80 -18.15
C GLU A 74 -0.85 18.10 -19.33
N VAL A 75 -2.02 18.59 -19.77
CA VAL A 75 -2.72 18.07 -20.95
C VAL A 75 -1.88 18.26 -22.21
N ARG A 76 -1.27 19.44 -22.41
CA ARG A 76 -0.34 19.68 -23.53
C ARG A 76 0.90 18.80 -23.46
N ALA A 77 1.40 18.52 -22.25
CA ALA A 77 2.53 17.60 -22.08
C ALA A 77 2.12 16.18 -22.42
N ALA A 78 0.98 15.68 -21.92
CA ALA A 78 0.46 14.36 -22.25
C ALA A 78 0.21 14.18 -23.76
N LEU A 79 -0.32 15.20 -24.42
CA LEU A 79 -0.51 15.19 -25.88
C LEU A 79 0.81 15.09 -26.66
N ARG A 80 1.86 15.80 -26.20
CA ARG A 80 3.20 15.65 -26.80
C ARG A 80 3.77 14.26 -26.61
N ASP A 81 3.69 13.74 -25.40
CA ASP A 81 4.19 12.40 -25.06
C ASP A 81 3.44 11.32 -25.87
N ALA A 82 2.12 11.43 -26.00
CA ALA A 82 1.29 10.54 -26.82
C ALA A 82 1.69 10.56 -28.30
N ARG A 83 1.96 11.72 -28.86
CA ARG A 83 2.50 11.88 -30.24
C ARG A 83 3.88 11.25 -30.37
N GLU A 84 4.78 11.51 -29.42
CA GLU A 84 6.12 10.95 -29.39
C GLU A 84 6.11 9.43 -29.37
N MET A 85 5.17 8.80 -28.68
CA MET A 85 5.01 7.34 -28.70
C MET A 85 4.89 6.81 -30.15
N TRP A 86 4.07 7.43 -30.96
CA TRP A 86 3.89 7.07 -32.39
C TRP A 86 5.05 7.48 -33.27
N GLU A 87 5.57 8.71 -33.12
CA GLU A 87 6.62 9.27 -33.96
C GLU A 87 8.01 8.65 -33.65
N SER A 88 8.21 8.11 -32.43
CA SER A 88 9.48 7.46 -32.04
C SER A 88 9.82 6.22 -32.86
N VAL A 89 8.86 5.59 -33.49
CA VAL A 89 9.04 4.35 -34.26
C VAL A 89 9.19 4.55 -35.77
N THR A 90 9.04 5.77 -36.29
CA THR A 90 9.15 6.09 -37.72
C THR A 90 9.94 7.37 -37.90
N GLU A 91 10.38 7.63 -39.15
CA GLU A 91 10.98 8.91 -39.55
C GLU A 91 9.95 9.87 -40.18
N THR A 92 8.75 9.35 -40.42
CA THR A 92 7.68 10.15 -41.02
C THR A 92 7.02 11.01 -39.94
N THR A 93 6.81 12.30 -40.25
CA THR A 93 6.03 13.20 -39.39
C THR A 93 4.56 12.78 -39.44
N LEU A 94 4.06 12.24 -38.30
CA LEU A 94 2.69 11.75 -38.20
C LEU A 94 1.71 12.86 -37.81
N PHE A 95 2.15 13.79 -36.95
CA PHE A 95 1.29 14.83 -36.40
C PHE A 95 1.90 16.21 -36.54
N ARG A 96 1.04 17.24 -36.60
CA ARG A 96 1.46 18.64 -36.52
C ARG A 96 0.46 19.47 -35.74
N ASP A 97 0.95 20.49 -35.03
CA ASP A 97 0.10 21.46 -34.38
C ASP A 97 -0.46 22.47 -35.38
N ARG A 98 -1.76 22.72 -35.32
CA ARG A 98 -2.45 23.75 -36.09
C ARG A 98 -3.48 24.41 -35.18
N ALA A 99 -3.46 25.72 -35.06
CA ALA A 99 -4.51 26.44 -34.40
C ALA A 99 -5.82 26.27 -35.21
N ASP A 100 -6.86 25.83 -34.55
CA ASP A 100 -8.24 25.80 -35.07
C ASP A 100 -8.51 24.90 -36.26
N GLU A 101 -7.57 24.04 -36.67
CA GLU A 101 -7.73 23.13 -37.82
C GLU A 101 -7.37 21.69 -37.44
N GLY A 102 -8.09 20.72 -38.00
CA GLY A 102 -7.78 19.29 -37.85
C GLY A 102 -8.59 18.60 -36.75
N VAL A 103 -7.93 17.74 -35.97
CA VAL A 103 -8.57 17.01 -34.88
C VAL A 103 -8.57 17.87 -33.61
N ALA A 104 -9.77 18.21 -33.12
CA ALA A 104 -9.97 18.96 -31.90
C ALA A 104 -9.84 18.02 -30.68
N VAL A 105 -8.89 18.26 -29.76
CA VAL A 105 -8.72 17.49 -28.52
C VAL A 105 -9.46 18.18 -27.39
N ARG A 106 -10.33 17.46 -26.72
CA ARG A 106 -11.17 17.95 -25.63
C ARG A 106 -11.10 17.04 -24.40
N LEU A 107 -11.03 17.64 -23.22
CA LEU A 107 -11.23 16.96 -21.95
C LEU A 107 -12.56 17.43 -21.36
N VAL A 108 -13.51 16.53 -21.23
CA VAL A 108 -14.88 16.84 -20.79
C VAL A 108 -15.13 16.22 -19.42
N PHE A 109 -15.46 17.08 -18.43
CA PHE A 109 -15.84 16.60 -17.10
C PHE A 109 -17.30 16.16 -17.09
N ASP A 110 -17.52 14.88 -16.79
CA ASP A 110 -18.85 14.32 -16.55
C ASP A 110 -18.82 13.30 -15.39
N GLU A 111 -19.88 12.54 -15.21
CA GLU A 111 -19.99 11.54 -14.14
C GLU A 111 -18.89 10.47 -14.19
N ARG A 112 -18.35 10.18 -15.37
CA ARG A 112 -17.23 9.22 -15.55
C ARG A 112 -15.96 9.72 -14.86
N GLN A 113 -15.57 10.98 -15.13
CA GLN A 113 -14.42 11.61 -14.50
C GLN A 113 -14.64 11.80 -13.00
N ALA A 114 -15.82 12.26 -12.60
CA ALA A 114 -16.17 12.42 -11.19
C ALA A 114 -16.02 11.09 -10.41
N SER A 115 -16.52 10.00 -10.99
CA SER A 115 -16.41 8.65 -10.41
C SER A 115 -14.97 8.14 -10.38
N ALA A 116 -14.18 8.42 -11.43
CA ALA A 116 -12.76 8.04 -11.49
C ALA A 116 -11.96 8.75 -10.40
N LEU A 117 -12.14 10.05 -10.24
CA LEU A 117 -11.47 10.84 -9.19
C LEU A 117 -11.92 10.43 -7.76
N ALA A 118 -13.18 10.02 -7.59
CA ALA A 118 -13.66 9.51 -6.33
C ALA A 118 -12.99 8.17 -5.99
N ARG A 119 -12.91 7.24 -6.95
CA ARG A 119 -12.21 5.96 -6.76
C ARG A 119 -10.72 6.15 -6.47
N GLN A 120 -10.07 7.10 -7.15
CA GLN A 120 -8.65 7.39 -6.87
C GLN A 120 -8.45 7.87 -5.43
N ARG A 121 -9.27 8.83 -4.96
CA ARG A 121 -9.21 9.30 -3.56
C ARG A 121 -9.47 8.19 -2.55
N ASP A 122 -10.39 7.26 -2.89
CA ASP A 122 -10.65 6.10 -2.03
C ASP A 122 -9.43 5.16 -1.95
N ARG A 123 -8.72 4.93 -3.08
CA ARG A 123 -7.46 4.15 -3.12
C ARG A 123 -6.36 4.82 -2.31
N ASP A 124 -6.09 6.11 -2.56
CA ASP A 124 -5.09 6.88 -1.81
C ASP A 124 -5.36 6.83 -0.30
N GLY A 125 -6.64 6.89 0.07
CA GLY A 125 -7.06 6.76 1.46
C GLY A 125 -6.88 5.35 2.05
N LEU A 126 -6.99 4.31 1.23
CA LEU A 126 -6.68 2.93 1.63
C LEU A 126 -5.19 2.71 1.78
N ASP A 127 -4.37 3.21 0.85
CA ASP A 127 -2.91 3.10 0.91
C ASP A 127 -2.37 3.79 2.18
N ALA A 128 -2.83 5.00 2.48
CA ALA A 128 -2.47 5.70 3.71
C ALA A 128 -2.92 4.95 4.98
N ALA A 129 -4.10 4.32 4.95
CA ALA A 129 -4.60 3.52 6.08
C ALA A 129 -3.76 2.24 6.26
N TYR A 130 -3.37 1.58 5.19
CA TYR A 130 -2.50 0.41 5.22
C TYR A 130 -1.14 0.73 5.84
N GLU A 131 -0.47 1.79 5.38
CA GLU A 131 0.80 2.23 5.96
C GLU A 131 0.70 2.55 7.46
N GLU A 132 -0.40 3.15 7.90
CA GLU A 132 -0.60 3.43 9.33
C GLU A 132 -0.84 2.15 10.14
N ILE A 133 -1.55 1.15 9.58
CA ILE A 133 -1.73 -0.18 10.18
C ILE A 133 -0.38 -0.86 10.37
N GLU A 134 0.48 -0.88 9.35
CA GLU A 134 1.82 -1.48 9.44
C GLU A 134 2.69 -0.78 10.48
N ARG A 135 2.70 0.56 10.51
CA ARG A 135 3.42 1.30 11.55
C ARG A 135 2.92 1.01 12.98
N ARG A 136 1.61 0.79 13.16
CA ARG A 136 1.05 0.42 14.47
C ARG A 136 1.42 -0.99 14.86
N ARG A 137 1.43 -1.90 13.88
CA ARG A 137 1.83 -3.30 14.09
C ARG A 137 3.28 -3.38 14.57
N GLU A 138 4.22 -2.76 13.87
CA GLU A 138 5.63 -2.71 14.27
C GLU A 138 5.79 -2.17 15.71
N ARG A 139 5.17 -1.03 16.01
CA ARG A 139 5.25 -0.45 17.36
C ARG A 139 4.67 -1.34 18.45
N LEU A 140 3.65 -2.11 18.12
CA LEU A 140 3.04 -3.05 19.06
C LEU A 140 3.94 -4.26 19.28
N GLU A 141 4.57 -4.80 18.25
CA GLU A 141 5.53 -5.91 18.31
C GLU A 141 6.76 -5.53 19.14
N ASP A 142 7.35 -4.38 18.88
CA ASP A 142 8.49 -3.86 19.65
C ASP A 142 8.13 -3.69 21.14
N ALA A 143 6.99 -3.07 21.41
CA ALA A 143 6.55 -2.84 22.78
C ALA A 143 6.21 -4.15 23.54
N ARG A 144 5.74 -5.19 22.83
CA ARG A 144 5.57 -6.54 23.39
C ARG A 144 6.89 -7.19 23.71
N ALA A 145 7.85 -7.13 22.81
CA ALA A 145 9.20 -7.68 23.03
C ALA A 145 9.88 -7.01 24.24
N ASP A 146 9.76 -5.70 24.39
CA ASP A 146 10.26 -4.96 25.55
C ASP A 146 9.59 -5.39 26.85
N LEU A 147 8.26 -5.54 26.84
CA LEU A 147 7.51 -5.98 28.02
C LEU A 147 7.93 -7.39 28.43
N GLU A 148 8.08 -8.32 27.50
CA GLU A 148 8.55 -9.68 27.78
C GLU A 148 9.96 -9.68 28.38
N ALA A 149 10.86 -8.86 27.86
CA ALA A 149 12.20 -8.71 28.44
C ALA A 149 12.16 -8.15 29.86
N ASP A 150 11.26 -7.18 30.15
CA ASP A 150 11.06 -6.64 31.49
C ASP A 150 10.48 -7.69 32.45
N ILE A 151 9.53 -8.49 31.99
CA ILE A 151 8.94 -9.60 32.78
C ILE A 151 10.03 -10.62 33.13
N ARG A 152 10.87 -11.03 32.19
CA ARG A 152 12.00 -11.94 32.46
C ARG A 152 12.95 -11.36 33.50
N ARG A 153 13.40 -10.12 33.35
CA ARG A 153 14.27 -9.44 34.31
C ARG A 153 13.63 -9.29 35.69
N HIS A 154 12.32 -9.09 35.75
CA HIS A 154 11.61 -9.02 37.01
C HIS A 154 11.52 -10.42 37.68
N ALA A 155 11.31 -11.49 36.92
CA ALA A 155 11.29 -12.85 37.44
C ALA A 155 12.66 -13.25 38.05
N GLU A 156 13.75 -12.97 37.34
CA GLU A 156 15.13 -13.20 37.85
C GLU A 156 15.38 -12.48 39.18
N ARG A 157 15.02 -11.20 39.27
CA ARG A 157 15.17 -10.43 40.52
C ARG A 157 14.29 -10.93 41.67
N ARG A 158 13.15 -11.53 41.36
CA ARG A 158 12.32 -12.17 42.36
C ARG A 158 12.96 -13.44 42.90
N GLU A 159 13.53 -14.26 42.02
CA GLU A 159 14.25 -15.49 42.41
C GLU A 159 15.44 -15.15 43.31
N GLU A 160 16.28 -14.18 42.93
CA GLU A 160 17.39 -13.67 43.75
C GLU A 160 16.91 -13.21 45.14
N LEU A 161 15.77 -12.53 45.22
CA LEU A 161 15.23 -12.08 46.49
C LEU A 161 14.74 -13.27 47.35
N GLU A 162 14.14 -14.28 46.76
CA GLU A 162 13.71 -15.47 47.49
C GLU A 162 14.91 -16.25 48.05
N GLU A 163 15.98 -16.41 47.28
CA GLU A 163 17.22 -17.04 47.76
C GLU A 163 17.79 -16.28 48.94
N ARG A 164 17.83 -14.95 48.85
CA ARG A 164 18.34 -14.09 49.93
C ARG A 164 17.45 -14.11 51.18
N ARG A 165 16.14 -14.24 51.02
CA ARG A 165 15.20 -14.45 52.14
C ARG A 165 15.45 -15.75 52.84
N GLU A 166 15.69 -16.83 52.10
CA GLU A 166 15.98 -18.14 52.65
C GLU A 166 17.32 -18.14 53.42
N GLU A 167 18.35 -17.48 52.88
CA GLU A 167 19.65 -17.35 53.57
C GLU A 167 19.51 -16.55 54.85
N HIS A 168 18.87 -15.41 54.81
CA HIS A 168 18.62 -14.56 55.97
C HIS A 168 17.79 -15.30 57.03
N ARG A 169 16.77 -16.05 56.65
CA ARG A 169 15.97 -16.88 57.56
C ARG A 169 16.85 -17.88 58.29
N ARG A 170 17.73 -18.60 57.57
CA ARG A 170 18.65 -19.56 58.16
C ARG A 170 19.61 -18.89 59.15
N GLU A 171 20.11 -17.72 58.82
CA GLU A 171 20.99 -16.98 59.75
C GLU A 171 20.26 -16.50 61.02
N VAL A 172 19.02 -16.05 60.89
CA VAL A 172 18.18 -15.67 62.03
C VAL A 172 17.84 -16.90 62.91
N GLU A 173 17.55 -18.04 62.31
CA GLU A 173 17.30 -19.31 63.04
C GLU A 173 18.56 -19.73 63.81
N ALA A 174 19.74 -19.72 63.22
CA ALA A 174 21.03 -19.99 63.88
C ALA A 174 21.33 -18.99 65.02
N TRP A 175 21.00 -17.72 64.81
CA TRP A 175 21.09 -16.71 65.87
C TRP A 175 20.19 -17.04 67.05
N ASN A 176 18.96 -17.40 66.81
CA ASN A 176 17.94 -17.72 67.84
C ASN A 176 18.27 -19.02 68.60
N ALA A 177 18.88 -20.00 67.93
CA ALA A 177 19.30 -21.27 68.55
C ALA A 177 20.41 -21.12 69.61
N GLY A 178 20.98 -19.94 69.80
CA GLY A 178 21.94 -19.69 70.87
C GLY A 178 23.39 -19.95 70.51
N ASP A 179 23.77 -19.81 69.23
CA ASP A 179 25.13 -19.93 68.73
C ASP A 179 26.13 -19.03 69.53
N ARG A 180 27.37 -19.51 69.75
CA ARG A 180 28.41 -18.90 70.61
C ARG A 180 28.89 -17.51 70.15
N TYR A 181 28.46 -17.09 68.96
CA TYR A 181 28.88 -15.81 68.35
C TYR A 181 27.79 -14.72 68.40
N ARG A 182 26.95 -14.70 69.47
CA ARG A 182 25.99 -13.61 69.71
C ARG A 182 26.74 -12.32 70.02
N SER A 183 26.65 -11.32 69.12
CA SER A 183 27.18 -9.97 69.36
C SER A 183 26.15 -8.95 68.88
N ASP A 184 26.10 -7.79 69.54
CA ASP A 184 25.20 -6.69 69.11
C ASP A 184 25.46 -6.26 67.67
N ARG A 185 26.71 -6.36 67.19
CA ARG A 185 27.07 -6.06 65.82
C ARG A 185 26.40 -7.07 64.83
N ARG A 186 26.41 -8.35 65.15
CA ARG A 186 25.74 -9.39 64.30
C ARG A 186 24.24 -9.21 64.30
N ARG A 187 23.66 -8.88 65.45
CA ARG A 187 22.22 -8.57 65.55
C ARG A 187 21.82 -7.41 64.68
N ALA A 188 22.54 -6.26 64.78
CA ALA A 188 22.27 -5.08 64.02
C ALA A 188 22.36 -5.35 62.51
N ARG A 189 23.34 -6.16 62.07
CA ARG A 189 23.47 -6.57 60.67
C ARG A 189 22.26 -7.41 60.19
N LEU A 190 21.77 -8.36 60.97
CA LEU A 190 20.63 -9.14 60.61
C LEU A 190 19.35 -8.28 60.53
N GLU A 191 19.20 -7.32 61.45
CA GLU A 191 18.08 -6.35 61.41
C GLU A 191 18.12 -5.50 60.16
N GLU A 192 19.27 -4.95 59.80
CA GLU A 192 19.51 -4.14 58.59
C GLU A 192 19.24 -4.95 57.32
N GLU A 193 19.74 -6.17 57.23
CA GLU A 193 19.50 -7.06 56.08
C GLU A 193 18.03 -7.42 55.91
N GLY A 194 17.32 -7.70 57.03
CA GLY A 194 15.91 -7.90 57.01
C GLY A 194 15.08 -6.73 56.55
N GLU A 195 15.54 -5.49 56.85
CA GLU A 195 14.94 -4.26 56.30
C GLU A 195 15.17 -4.13 54.82
N ALA A 196 16.42 -4.31 54.35
CA ALA A 196 16.74 -4.26 52.93
C ALA A 196 15.94 -5.29 52.09
N ILE A 197 15.75 -6.51 52.61
CA ILE A 197 14.94 -7.54 51.98
C ILE A 197 13.47 -7.10 51.88
N ARG A 198 12.91 -6.48 52.91
CA ARG A 198 11.53 -5.97 52.89
C ARG A 198 11.35 -4.85 51.88
N GLU A 199 12.27 -3.89 51.85
CA GLU A 199 12.25 -2.77 50.89
C GLU A 199 12.34 -3.28 49.47
N ARG A 200 13.25 -4.23 49.19
CA ARG A 200 13.38 -4.85 47.87
C ARG A 200 12.12 -5.56 47.44
N GLY A 201 11.47 -6.28 48.34
CA GLY A 201 10.19 -6.95 48.09
C GLY A 201 9.07 -5.96 47.76
N GLN A 202 9.01 -4.82 48.43
CA GLN A 202 8.03 -3.78 48.14
C GLN A 202 8.29 -3.16 46.77
N GLU A 203 9.55 -2.94 46.41
CA GLU A 203 9.92 -2.42 45.10
C GLU A 203 9.52 -3.38 43.97
N LEU A 204 9.85 -4.64 44.06
CA LEU A 204 9.44 -5.67 43.11
C LEU A 204 7.93 -5.75 42.95
N ASN A 205 7.17 -5.61 44.04
CA ASN A 205 5.71 -5.57 43.96
C ASN A 205 5.17 -4.32 43.26
N ARG A 206 5.85 -3.17 43.39
CA ARG A 206 5.51 -1.96 42.58
C ARG A 206 5.79 -2.19 41.12
N GLN A 207 6.95 -2.76 40.78
CA GLN A 207 7.31 -3.10 39.39
C GLN A 207 6.35 -4.10 38.77
N ALA A 208 5.91 -5.12 39.52
CA ALA A 208 4.92 -6.07 39.03
C ALA A 208 3.59 -5.38 38.61
N ARG A 209 3.11 -4.43 39.42
CA ARG A 209 1.91 -3.66 39.05
C ARG A 209 2.11 -2.82 37.78
N GLN A 210 3.27 -2.19 37.63
CA GLN A 210 3.60 -1.43 36.42
C GLN A 210 3.67 -2.31 35.17
N LEU A 211 4.21 -3.52 35.28
CA LEU A 211 4.21 -4.48 34.17
C LEU A 211 2.79 -4.91 33.78
N GLU A 212 1.91 -5.12 34.75
CA GLU A 212 0.51 -5.46 34.51
C GLU A 212 -0.27 -4.31 33.86
N GLU A 213 -0.01 -3.06 34.28
CA GLU A 213 -0.59 -1.87 33.66
C GLU A 213 -0.14 -1.72 32.19
N ARG A 214 1.17 -1.92 31.94
CA ARG A 214 1.73 -1.90 30.57
C ARG A 214 1.13 -3.00 29.70
N ARG A 215 0.95 -4.19 30.23
CA ARG A 215 0.28 -5.29 29.52
C ARG A 215 -1.14 -4.91 29.10
N GLY A 216 -1.93 -4.40 30.04
CA GLY A 216 -3.30 -3.96 29.75
C GLY A 216 -3.36 -2.82 28.71
N GLU A 217 -2.33 -1.97 28.66
CA GLU A 217 -2.21 -0.95 27.61
C GLU A 217 -1.93 -1.56 26.24
N LEU A 218 -1.04 -2.57 26.17
CA LEU A 218 -0.74 -3.24 24.90
C LEU A 218 -1.94 -4.05 24.38
N ASP A 219 -2.72 -4.67 25.29
CA ASP A 219 -3.96 -5.36 24.91
C ASP A 219 -4.99 -4.38 24.30
N ARG A 220 -5.12 -3.17 24.85
CA ARG A 220 -5.98 -2.13 24.26
C ARG A 220 -5.48 -1.71 22.86
N ARG A 221 -4.17 -1.48 22.71
CA ARG A 221 -3.59 -1.12 21.40
C ARG A 221 -3.77 -2.23 20.37
N ALA A 222 -3.68 -3.50 20.79
CA ALA A 222 -3.97 -4.63 19.90
C ALA A 222 -5.43 -4.61 19.44
N ALA A 223 -6.39 -4.42 20.34
CA ALA A 223 -7.80 -4.33 19.98
C ALA A 223 -8.11 -3.11 19.06
N GLU A 224 -7.42 -1.98 19.26
CA GLU A 224 -7.52 -0.81 18.36
C GLU A 224 -6.96 -1.10 16.96
N LEU A 225 -5.86 -1.85 16.88
CA LEU A 225 -5.28 -2.29 15.62
C LEU A 225 -6.23 -3.23 14.86
N ASP A 226 -6.79 -4.23 15.55
CA ASP A 226 -7.77 -5.16 14.96
C ASP A 226 -8.99 -4.41 14.41
N ALA A 227 -9.49 -3.42 15.17
CA ALA A 227 -10.59 -2.57 14.70
C ALA A 227 -10.19 -1.69 13.50
N ALA A 228 -8.93 -1.27 13.39
CA ALA A 228 -8.44 -0.53 12.23
C ALA A 228 -8.36 -1.42 10.99
N ILE A 229 -7.86 -2.65 11.13
CA ILE A 229 -7.81 -3.67 10.08
C ILE A 229 -9.23 -4.00 9.57
N ALA A 230 -10.18 -4.22 10.48
CA ALA A 230 -11.57 -4.49 10.09
C ALA A 230 -12.17 -3.35 9.25
N ARG A 231 -11.97 -2.08 9.66
CA ARG A 231 -12.43 -0.93 8.89
C ARG A 231 -11.74 -0.79 7.53
N TYR A 232 -10.45 -1.12 7.46
CA TYR A 232 -9.70 -1.14 6.20
C TYR A 232 -10.32 -2.15 5.23
N ASN A 233 -10.54 -3.39 5.68
CA ASN A 233 -11.12 -4.46 4.86
C ASN A 233 -12.54 -4.08 4.37
N GLU A 234 -13.40 -3.56 5.23
CA GLU A 234 -14.74 -3.09 4.85
C GLU A 234 -14.69 -2.01 3.75
N ARG A 235 -13.77 -1.06 3.87
CA ARG A 235 -13.59 -0.01 2.86
C ARG A 235 -13.04 -0.56 1.54
N ALA A 236 -12.09 -1.49 1.59
CA ALA A 236 -11.51 -2.14 0.42
C ALA A 236 -12.58 -2.95 -0.33
N ASP A 237 -13.40 -3.73 0.38
CA ASP A 237 -14.51 -4.49 -0.19
C ASP A 237 -15.54 -3.56 -0.84
N GLY A 238 -15.89 -2.47 -0.18
CA GLY A 238 -16.79 -1.46 -0.73
C GLY A 238 -16.24 -0.78 -1.99
N LEU A 239 -14.94 -0.52 -2.05
CA LEU A 239 -14.29 0.03 -3.26
C LEU A 239 -14.30 -0.99 -4.41
N ASN A 240 -13.97 -2.25 -4.13
CA ASN A 240 -13.97 -3.32 -5.12
C ASN A 240 -15.37 -3.54 -5.71
N GLU A 241 -16.41 -3.52 -4.88
CA GLU A 241 -17.80 -3.66 -5.35
C GLU A 241 -18.21 -2.49 -6.23
N ARG A 242 -17.92 -1.23 -5.84
CA ARG A 242 -18.19 -0.05 -6.68
C ARG A 242 -17.41 -0.10 -7.99
N SER A 243 -16.20 -0.62 -7.99
CA SER A 243 -15.37 -0.75 -9.20
C SER A 243 -15.97 -1.78 -10.16
N ARG A 244 -16.50 -2.89 -9.66
CA ARG A 244 -17.22 -3.90 -10.47
C ARG A 244 -18.51 -3.35 -11.07
N GLN A 245 -19.26 -2.56 -10.32
CA GLN A 245 -20.52 -1.97 -10.77
C GLN A 245 -20.32 -0.83 -11.77
N ALA A 246 -19.16 -0.18 -11.79
CA ALA A 246 -18.88 0.96 -12.66
C ALA A 246 -18.90 0.62 -14.15
N GLY A 247 -18.89 -0.65 -14.55
CA GLY A 247 -19.02 -1.11 -15.94
C GLY A 247 -18.01 -0.48 -16.89
N GLY A 248 -17.86 -1.02 -18.10
CA GLY A 248 -16.96 -0.48 -19.10
C GLY A 248 -17.48 0.83 -19.71
N PHE A 249 -17.04 1.97 -19.19
CA PHE A 249 -17.28 3.27 -19.82
C PHE A 249 -16.13 3.60 -20.79
N ASN A 250 -16.47 4.27 -21.89
CA ASN A 250 -15.45 4.81 -22.78
C ASN A 250 -14.63 5.89 -22.05
N VAL A 251 -13.34 5.66 -21.94
CA VAL A 251 -12.40 6.62 -21.33
C VAL A 251 -12.01 7.73 -22.31
N GLY A 252 -11.99 7.41 -23.61
CA GLY A 252 -11.76 8.32 -24.74
C GLY A 252 -12.67 7.99 -25.90
N LEU A 253 -12.72 8.88 -26.88
CA LEU A 253 -13.53 8.73 -28.07
C LEU A 253 -12.96 9.59 -29.22
N TYR A 254 -12.50 8.93 -30.29
CA TYR A 254 -12.26 9.61 -31.57
C TYR A 254 -13.54 9.58 -32.40
N GLU A 255 -13.95 10.73 -32.90
CA GLU A 255 -15.11 10.86 -33.78
C GLU A 255 -14.71 11.57 -35.07
N GLN A 256 -15.22 11.05 -36.19
CA GLN A 256 -15.10 11.68 -37.49
C GLN A 256 -16.45 11.83 -38.14
N THR A 257 -16.83 13.06 -38.46
CA THR A 257 -18.01 13.42 -39.23
C THR A 257 -17.62 14.23 -40.47
N PRO A 258 -18.49 14.38 -41.47
CA PRO A 258 -18.21 15.27 -42.58
C PRO A 258 -17.92 16.70 -42.10
N GLY A 259 -16.67 17.12 -42.19
CA GLY A 259 -16.21 18.48 -41.83
C GLY A 259 -15.70 18.64 -40.39
N SER A 260 -15.73 17.61 -39.51
CA SER A 260 -15.23 17.69 -38.15
C SER A 260 -14.57 16.39 -37.70
N ARG A 261 -13.44 16.51 -37.00
CA ARG A 261 -12.77 15.41 -36.31
C ARG A 261 -12.46 15.82 -34.89
N SER A 262 -12.72 14.96 -33.91
CA SER A 262 -12.41 15.26 -32.53
C SER A 262 -11.97 14.01 -31.74
N ILE A 263 -11.14 14.25 -30.74
CA ILE A 263 -10.81 13.34 -29.67
C ILE A 263 -11.40 13.93 -28.39
N THR A 264 -12.31 13.20 -27.75
CA THR A 264 -12.87 13.60 -26.46
C THR A 264 -12.42 12.63 -25.38
N VAL A 265 -11.72 13.11 -24.37
CA VAL A 265 -11.34 12.31 -23.20
C VAL A 265 -12.34 12.58 -22.09
N TYR A 266 -12.93 11.50 -21.56
CA TYR A 266 -13.93 11.55 -20.51
C TYR A 266 -13.41 11.10 -19.15
N GLN A 267 -12.27 10.38 -19.12
CA GLN A 267 -11.69 9.88 -17.89
C GLN A 267 -10.15 9.79 -17.98
N ALA A 268 -9.48 10.48 -17.07
CA ALA A 268 -8.07 10.27 -16.74
C ALA A 268 -7.82 10.85 -15.34
N VAL A 269 -7.13 10.12 -14.48
CA VAL A 269 -6.87 10.55 -13.08
C VAL A 269 -5.50 11.20 -12.92
N ASP A 270 -4.60 10.94 -13.87
CA ASP A 270 -3.26 11.53 -13.92
C ASP A 270 -2.77 11.71 -15.36
N ARG A 271 -1.59 12.32 -15.50
CA ARG A 271 -0.95 12.57 -16.79
C ARG A 271 -0.58 11.28 -17.53
N GLU A 272 -0.17 10.24 -16.84
CA GLU A 272 0.27 8.98 -17.44
C GLU A 272 -0.91 8.27 -18.11
N GLN A 273 -2.01 8.13 -17.40
CA GLN A 273 -3.25 7.59 -17.96
C GLN A 273 -3.77 8.46 -19.12
N LEU A 274 -3.74 9.79 -18.98
CA LEU A 274 -4.13 10.70 -20.05
C LEU A 274 -3.26 10.49 -21.30
N THR A 275 -1.93 10.33 -21.14
CA THR A 275 -1.01 10.07 -22.25
C THR A 275 -1.39 8.80 -23.00
N LEU A 276 -1.68 7.73 -22.28
CA LEU A 276 -2.07 6.46 -22.88
C LEU A 276 -3.40 6.55 -23.62
N VAL A 277 -4.42 7.18 -23.02
CA VAL A 277 -5.72 7.41 -23.66
C VAL A 277 -5.55 8.25 -24.94
N LEU A 278 -4.79 9.35 -24.86
CA LEU A 278 -4.52 10.18 -26.03
C LEU A 278 -3.75 9.42 -27.12
N ALA A 279 -2.76 8.59 -26.76
CA ALA A 279 -2.03 7.77 -27.71
C ALA A 279 -2.95 6.77 -28.44
N HIS A 280 -3.89 6.15 -27.72
CA HIS A 280 -4.90 5.28 -28.31
C HIS A 280 -5.80 6.04 -29.31
N GLU A 281 -6.36 7.16 -28.89
CA GLU A 281 -7.26 7.96 -29.74
C GLU A 281 -6.51 8.57 -30.95
N LEU A 282 -5.23 8.91 -30.80
CA LEU A 282 -4.37 9.33 -31.90
C LEU A 282 -4.15 8.19 -32.93
N GLY A 283 -4.06 6.94 -32.46
CA GLY A 283 -4.04 5.77 -33.34
C GLY A 283 -5.28 5.69 -34.22
N HIS A 284 -6.46 5.93 -33.65
CA HIS A 284 -7.71 6.03 -34.44
C HIS A 284 -7.69 7.20 -35.41
N ALA A 285 -7.11 8.34 -35.05
CA ALA A 285 -6.96 9.48 -35.94
C ALA A 285 -5.99 9.19 -37.09
N LEU A 286 -5.05 8.24 -36.95
CA LEU A 286 -4.20 7.70 -38.02
C LEU A 286 -4.92 6.62 -38.88
N GLY A 287 -6.14 6.21 -38.51
CA GLY A 287 -6.88 5.16 -39.20
C GLY A 287 -6.58 3.75 -38.71
N ILE A 288 -5.97 3.61 -37.54
CA ILE A 288 -5.65 2.32 -36.92
C ILE A 288 -6.87 1.82 -36.13
N GLY A 289 -7.27 0.58 -36.37
CA GLY A 289 -8.27 -0.11 -35.56
C GLY A 289 -7.67 -0.78 -34.33
N HIS A 290 -8.53 -1.41 -33.50
CA HIS A 290 -8.08 -2.17 -32.36
C HIS A 290 -7.24 -3.39 -32.75
N VAL A 291 -6.26 -3.75 -31.91
CA VAL A 291 -5.43 -4.94 -32.06
C VAL A 291 -5.73 -5.96 -30.95
N SER A 292 -5.37 -7.22 -31.19
CA SER A 292 -5.66 -8.31 -30.24
C SER A 292 -4.62 -8.49 -29.14
N ASP A 293 -3.49 -7.77 -29.19
CA ASP A 293 -2.43 -7.85 -28.18
C ASP A 293 -2.85 -7.03 -26.95
N PRO A 294 -3.08 -7.66 -25.77
CA PRO A 294 -3.54 -6.94 -24.57
C PRO A 294 -2.52 -5.94 -24.03
N GLU A 295 -1.26 -6.08 -24.38
CA GLU A 295 -0.22 -5.12 -24.00
C GLU A 295 -0.14 -3.90 -24.92
N ALA A 296 -0.83 -3.91 -26.06
CA ALA A 296 -0.74 -2.85 -27.05
C ALA A 296 -1.49 -1.56 -26.63
N VAL A 297 -1.02 -0.43 -27.12
CA VAL A 297 -1.71 0.86 -26.99
C VAL A 297 -3.08 0.80 -27.67
N MET A 298 -3.17 0.12 -28.83
CA MET A 298 -4.43 -0.03 -29.60
C MET A 298 -5.27 -1.23 -29.13
N TYR A 299 -5.03 -1.81 -27.97
CA TYR A 299 -5.96 -2.80 -27.41
C TYR A 299 -7.28 -2.13 -27.02
N ALA A 300 -8.40 -2.85 -27.21
CA ALA A 300 -9.75 -2.28 -27.08
C ALA A 300 -10.13 -1.87 -25.64
N THR A 301 -9.36 -2.26 -24.64
CA THR A 301 -9.62 -1.93 -23.23
C THR A 301 -8.35 -1.43 -22.54
N LEU A 302 -8.52 -0.47 -21.62
CA LEU A 302 -7.46 -0.06 -20.71
C LEU A 302 -7.49 -1.00 -19.50
N GLY A 303 -6.40 -1.74 -19.28
CA GLY A 303 -6.28 -2.73 -18.20
C GLY A 303 -4.87 -2.80 -17.63
N PRO A 304 -4.63 -3.69 -16.65
CA PRO A 304 -3.32 -3.83 -16.02
C PRO A 304 -2.18 -4.13 -17.01
N GLU A 305 -2.49 -4.81 -18.11
CA GLU A 305 -1.52 -5.27 -19.11
C GLU A 305 -0.94 -4.11 -19.93
N ASN A 306 -1.72 -3.06 -20.18
CA ASN A 306 -1.31 -1.89 -20.94
C ASN A 306 -1.28 -0.59 -20.14
N ALA A 307 -1.76 -0.56 -18.91
CA ALA A 307 -1.62 0.60 -18.03
C ALA A 307 -0.13 0.96 -17.82
N GLY A 308 0.19 2.26 -17.84
CA GLY A 308 1.57 2.74 -17.70
C GLY A 308 2.47 2.50 -18.91
N ARG A 309 1.93 2.07 -20.05
CA ARG A 309 2.71 1.94 -21.30
C ARG A 309 3.18 3.28 -21.82
N SER A 310 4.50 3.34 -22.07
CA SER A 310 5.16 4.50 -22.66
C SER A 310 5.74 4.24 -24.07
N ARG A 311 5.52 3.02 -24.63
CA ARG A 311 6.07 2.61 -25.92
C ARG A 311 5.09 1.70 -26.66
N LEU A 312 5.12 1.81 -27.99
CA LEU A 312 4.33 0.94 -28.88
C LEU A 312 4.85 -0.50 -28.86
N THR A 313 3.91 -1.45 -28.85
CA THR A 313 4.20 -2.87 -29.06
C THR A 313 4.49 -3.16 -30.55
N GLN A 314 4.86 -4.40 -30.85
CA GLN A 314 5.00 -4.84 -32.24
C GLN A 314 3.63 -4.87 -32.97
N ALA A 315 2.55 -5.13 -32.23
CA ALA A 315 1.20 -5.12 -32.80
C ALA A 315 0.81 -3.70 -33.24
N ASP A 316 1.05 -2.69 -32.40
CA ASP A 316 0.81 -1.29 -32.72
C ASP A 316 1.60 -0.82 -33.96
N ARG A 317 2.88 -1.20 -34.01
CA ARG A 317 3.75 -0.83 -35.16
C ARG A 317 3.27 -1.41 -36.48
N ARG A 318 2.90 -2.70 -36.49
CA ARG A 318 2.32 -3.36 -37.67
C ARG A 318 1.01 -2.69 -38.10
N ALA A 319 0.19 -2.32 -37.13
CA ALA A 319 -1.06 -1.63 -37.41
C ALA A 319 -0.81 -0.22 -38.03
N LEU A 320 0.21 0.49 -37.53
CA LEU A 320 0.64 1.77 -38.13
C LEU A 320 1.14 1.60 -39.55
N GLU A 321 1.98 0.59 -39.82
CA GLU A 321 2.50 0.31 -41.19
C GLU A 321 1.36 0.01 -42.16
N GLN A 322 0.37 -0.79 -41.71
CA GLN A 322 -0.78 -1.15 -42.54
C GLN A 322 -1.72 0.02 -42.82
N ALA A 323 -1.94 0.89 -41.82
CA ALA A 323 -2.86 2.03 -41.96
C ALA A 323 -2.28 3.18 -42.78
N CYS A 324 -0.97 3.47 -42.63
CA CYS A 324 -0.34 4.71 -43.11
C CYS A 324 0.71 4.50 -44.19
N ASP A 325 1.00 3.30 -44.64
CA ASP A 325 2.07 2.97 -45.59
C ASP A 325 3.43 3.62 -45.21
N VAL A 326 3.76 3.53 -43.94
CA VAL A 326 5.02 4.01 -43.35
C VAL A 326 5.89 2.83 -42.91
N THR A 327 7.20 3.03 -42.92
CA THR A 327 8.14 2.02 -42.41
C THR A 327 8.46 2.35 -40.96
N THR A 328 8.33 1.34 -40.06
CA THR A 328 8.73 1.47 -38.67
C THR A 328 10.15 0.94 -38.45
N ARG A 329 10.86 1.59 -37.52
CA ARG A 329 12.19 1.14 -37.10
C ARG A 329 12.06 -0.09 -36.22
N THR A 330 12.75 -1.17 -36.54
CA THR A 330 12.90 -2.29 -35.62
C THR A 330 13.69 -1.83 -34.38
N ALA A 331 13.30 -2.26 -33.18
CA ALA A 331 14.08 -2.01 -31.98
C ALA A 331 15.40 -2.80 -32.08
N SER A 332 16.39 -2.23 -32.79
CA SER A 332 17.75 -2.75 -32.90
C SER A 332 18.41 -2.49 -31.54
N GLY A 333 18.67 -3.58 -30.78
CA GLY A 333 19.45 -3.49 -29.56
C GLY A 333 20.76 -2.74 -29.84
N ARG A 334 21.05 -1.72 -29.03
CA ARG A 334 22.43 -1.27 -28.89
C ARG A 334 23.23 -2.43 -28.29
N GLN A 335 23.73 -3.32 -29.15
CA GLN A 335 24.89 -4.12 -28.78
C GLN A 335 26.04 -3.13 -28.63
N GLY A 336 26.45 -2.93 -27.37
CA GLY A 336 27.68 -2.22 -27.07
C GLY A 336 28.84 -2.94 -27.74
N ASN A 337 29.43 -2.26 -28.72
CA ASN A 337 30.73 -2.65 -29.25
C ASN A 337 31.78 -2.25 -28.21
N THR A 338 32.14 -3.19 -27.32
CA THR A 338 33.37 -3.15 -26.55
C THR A 338 34.39 -3.99 -27.31
N ASP A 339 35.07 -3.36 -28.22
CA ASP A 339 36.35 -3.86 -28.76
C ASP A 339 37.36 -2.72 -28.84
N GLN A 340 38.44 -2.94 -28.12
CA GLN A 340 39.80 -2.40 -28.07
C GLN A 340 40.09 -1.40 -26.95
#